data_e832357fb567d137dc9a5aba634b2b07
#
_entry.id   e832357fb567d137dc9a5aba634b2b07
#
_cell.length_a   1.000
_cell.length_b   1.000
_cell.length_c   1.000
_cell.angle_alpha   90.00
_cell.angle_beta   90.00
_cell.angle_gamma   90.00
#
_symmetry.space_group_name_H-M   'P 1'
#
loop_
_entity.id
_entity.type
_entity.pdbx_description
1 polymer ?
#
loop_
_entity_poly.entity_id
_entity_poly.type
_entity_poly.pdbx_seq_one_letter_code
_entity_poly.pdbx_strand_id
1 'polypeptide(L)'
;MNSNREPASHLDDAIEAFLDAKQKGNDSGNYRTLAENVLGRWKRWLQTSGIDDLERVDTQTMRRYAQHLRRRTRAKKSDDTAGGITASTAQTYYAIISGFMTWCVEDERIATNPARANRAQSELPEDIGESEQQQFWSPDDRVRLVHFVDRRASDAIDEKGFDATTEVRDRAIVYLLAYSGCRIGEIVRDPNDDRRRGLYWQDVDFEASTLRVLGKTQEWQNAAFPEQCHSALERHHQLQSSPQERWPVFPTQHMPTYYRLAHEQLPDKGYSDDEIETVLDSCKVKAQLPEEGIVPPNITTRSVRRILRQMCEDAEIQPPEGQADYFQPHGGRRGAGDTLYREQGVSASQDLLRHQDPRTTSEAHPF
;
A
#
# COMPACT_ATOMS: atom_id res chain seq x y z
N MET A 1 -0.70 23.48 -34.89
CA MET A 1 -1.41 22.20 -34.85
C MET A 1 -2.49 22.31 -33.77
N ASN A 2 -3.73 22.54 -34.17
CA ASN A 2 -4.85 22.68 -33.26
C ASN A 2 -5.20 21.30 -32.69
N SER A 3 -4.98 21.10 -31.42
CA SER A 3 -5.58 19.97 -30.70
C SER A 3 -7.07 20.27 -30.52
N ASN A 4 -7.91 19.63 -31.32
CA ASN A 4 -9.35 19.52 -31.08
C ASN A 4 -9.56 18.76 -29.76
N ARG A 5 -9.52 19.44 -28.61
CA ARG A 5 -10.17 18.94 -27.41
C ARG A 5 -11.66 19.14 -27.62
N GLU A 6 -12.42 18.07 -27.76
CA GLU A 6 -13.88 18.14 -27.59
C GLU A 6 -14.18 18.84 -26.26
N PRO A 7 -15.23 19.69 -26.18
CA PRO A 7 -15.58 20.31 -24.91
C PRO A 7 -15.84 19.21 -23.87
N ALA A 8 -15.15 19.30 -22.73
CA ALA A 8 -15.31 18.38 -21.62
C ALA A 8 -16.80 18.35 -21.24
N SER A 9 -17.36 17.14 -21.04
CA SER A 9 -18.74 17.01 -20.59
C SER A 9 -18.86 17.52 -19.16
N HIS A 10 -20.02 18.04 -18.76
CA HIS A 10 -20.30 18.44 -17.37
C HIS A 10 -19.94 17.32 -16.36
N LEU A 11 -20.00 16.07 -16.77
CA LEU A 11 -19.58 14.91 -15.96
C LEU A 11 -18.04 14.85 -15.78
N ASP A 12 -17.25 15.17 -16.82
CA ASP A 12 -15.78 15.16 -16.74
C ASP A 12 -15.28 16.25 -15.82
N ASP A 13 -15.78 17.46 -15.97
CA ASP A 13 -15.43 18.59 -15.11
C ASP A 13 -15.78 18.32 -13.66
N ALA A 14 -16.92 17.67 -13.41
CA ALA A 14 -17.32 17.30 -12.04
C ALA A 14 -16.42 16.22 -11.43
N ILE A 15 -16.02 15.22 -12.22
CA ILE A 15 -15.11 14.16 -11.75
C ILE A 15 -13.74 14.76 -11.44
N GLU A 16 -13.18 15.58 -12.32
CA GLU A 16 -11.87 16.22 -12.12
C GLU A 16 -11.87 17.09 -10.85
N ALA A 17 -12.85 17.98 -10.72
CA ALA A 17 -13.00 18.84 -9.54
C ALA A 17 -13.17 18.04 -8.24
N PHE A 18 -13.91 16.93 -8.26
CA PHE A 18 -14.01 16.03 -7.11
C PHE A 18 -12.68 15.38 -6.75
N LEU A 19 -11.94 14.88 -7.74
CA LEU A 19 -10.64 14.25 -7.53
C LEU A 19 -9.64 15.24 -6.96
N ASP A 20 -9.66 16.50 -7.43
CA ASP A 20 -8.83 17.58 -6.89
C ASP A 20 -9.19 17.91 -5.45
N ALA A 21 -10.48 17.97 -5.13
CA ALA A 21 -10.94 18.17 -3.75
C ALA A 21 -10.57 17.01 -2.80
N LYS A 22 -10.30 15.82 -3.34
CA LYS A 22 -9.93 14.62 -2.56
C LYS A 22 -8.45 14.31 -2.57
N GLN A 23 -7.65 15.07 -3.31
CA GLN A 23 -6.21 14.88 -3.31
C GLN A 23 -5.60 15.24 -1.95
N LYS A 24 -4.49 14.59 -1.63
CA LYS A 24 -3.72 14.80 -0.42
C LYS A 24 -2.24 14.95 -0.81
N GLY A 25 -1.69 16.14 -0.62
CA GLY A 25 -0.34 16.44 -1.11
C GLY A 25 -0.30 16.71 -2.62
N ASN A 26 0.81 16.46 -3.28
CA ASN A 26 0.97 16.69 -4.72
C ASN A 26 0.28 15.58 -5.54
N ASP A 27 -0.99 15.74 -5.84
CA ASP A 27 -1.78 14.83 -6.71
C ASP A 27 -1.84 13.36 -6.26
N SER A 28 -1.51 13.06 -5.00
CA SER A 28 -1.37 11.71 -4.50
C SER A 28 -2.47 11.32 -3.49
N GLY A 29 -2.59 10.03 -3.23
CA GLY A 29 -3.46 9.45 -2.22
C GLY A 29 -4.22 8.22 -2.72
N ASN A 30 -4.14 7.14 -1.96
CA ASN A 30 -4.80 5.87 -2.31
C ASN A 30 -6.31 6.03 -2.60
N TYR A 31 -7.00 6.94 -1.88
CA TYR A 31 -8.41 7.20 -2.12
C TYR A 31 -8.64 7.89 -3.46
N ARG A 32 -7.84 8.92 -3.81
CA ARG A 32 -7.92 9.63 -5.09
C ARG A 32 -7.72 8.66 -6.26
N THR A 33 -6.66 7.86 -6.22
CA THR A 33 -6.37 6.86 -7.25
C THR A 33 -7.50 5.83 -7.40
N LEU A 34 -8.05 5.35 -6.27
CA LEU A 34 -9.18 4.43 -6.30
C LEU A 34 -10.44 5.09 -6.86
N ALA A 35 -10.74 6.32 -6.43
CA ALA A 35 -11.89 7.09 -6.89
C ALA A 35 -11.79 7.37 -8.39
N GLU A 36 -10.64 7.80 -8.89
CA GLU A 36 -10.38 8.01 -10.32
C GLU A 36 -10.66 6.73 -11.14
N ASN A 37 -10.13 5.60 -10.71
CA ASN A 37 -10.37 4.32 -11.38
C ASN A 37 -11.84 3.91 -11.37
N VAL A 38 -12.54 4.10 -10.24
CA VAL A 38 -13.95 3.74 -10.09
C VAL A 38 -14.84 4.67 -10.90
N LEU A 39 -14.63 5.98 -10.80
CA LEU A 39 -15.41 6.98 -11.55
C LEU A 39 -15.15 6.87 -13.05
N GLY A 40 -13.92 6.61 -13.48
CA GLY A 40 -13.60 6.37 -14.88
C GLY A 40 -14.28 5.11 -15.46
N ARG A 41 -14.44 4.04 -14.66
CA ARG A 41 -15.21 2.84 -15.06
C ARG A 41 -16.71 3.12 -15.11
N TRP A 42 -17.22 3.86 -14.13
CA TRP A 42 -18.63 4.24 -14.07
C TRP A 42 -19.02 5.17 -15.21
N LYS A 43 -18.20 6.18 -15.53
CA LYS A 43 -18.37 7.05 -16.69
C LYS A 43 -18.50 6.25 -18.00
N ARG A 44 -17.56 5.32 -18.26
CA ARG A 44 -17.62 4.45 -19.43
C ARG A 44 -18.90 3.62 -19.49
N TRP A 45 -19.36 3.13 -18.34
CA TRP A 45 -20.64 2.41 -18.26
C TRP A 45 -21.84 3.33 -18.57
N LEU A 46 -21.86 4.57 -18.08
CA LEU A 46 -22.88 5.56 -18.43
C LEU A 46 -22.92 5.85 -19.93
N GLN A 47 -21.76 6.04 -20.54
CA GLN A 47 -21.63 6.26 -21.99
C GLN A 47 -22.21 5.10 -22.81
N THR A 48 -22.02 3.85 -22.38
CA THR A 48 -22.68 2.69 -23.05
C THR A 48 -24.19 2.70 -22.93
N SER A 49 -24.73 3.50 -22.00
CA SER A 49 -26.18 3.69 -21.78
C SER A 49 -26.70 5.01 -22.41
N GLY A 50 -25.87 5.73 -23.16
CA GLY A 50 -26.20 7.00 -23.79
C GLY A 50 -26.38 8.15 -22.78
N ILE A 51 -25.72 8.09 -21.63
CA ILE A 51 -25.74 9.11 -20.57
C ILE A 51 -24.35 9.73 -20.49
N ASP A 52 -24.27 11.00 -20.84
CA ASP A 52 -23.05 11.82 -20.86
C ASP A 52 -23.12 13.04 -19.93
N ASP A 53 -24.30 13.29 -19.35
CA ASP A 53 -24.59 14.40 -18.47
C ASP A 53 -24.97 13.90 -17.07
N LEU A 54 -24.39 14.54 -16.04
CA LEU A 54 -24.63 14.20 -14.64
C LEU A 54 -26.10 14.43 -14.22
N GLU A 55 -26.74 15.46 -14.74
CA GLU A 55 -28.15 15.77 -14.44
C GLU A 55 -29.12 14.68 -14.93
N ARG A 56 -28.70 13.89 -15.94
CA ARG A 56 -29.50 12.77 -16.47
C ARG A 56 -29.33 11.47 -15.67
N VAL A 57 -28.47 11.47 -14.68
CA VAL A 57 -28.26 10.32 -13.78
C VAL A 57 -29.35 10.31 -12.72
N ASP A 58 -30.36 9.49 -12.91
CA ASP A 58 -31.47 9.31 -11.99
C ASP A 58 -31.37 8.04 -11.12
N THR A 59 -32.32 7.83 -10.22
CA THR A 59 -32.40 6.63 -9.37
C THR A 59 -32.48 5.34 -10.20
N GLN A 60 -33.14 5.37 -11.36
CA GLN A 60 -33.23 4.18 -12.22
C GLN A 60 -31.88 3.83 -12.85
N THR A 61 -31.10 4.82 -13.20
CA THR A 61 -29.75 4.66 -13.71
C THR A 61 -28.85 4.04 -12.62
N MET A 62 -28.91 4.56 -11.39
CA MET A 62 -28.13 4.01 -10.28
C MET A 62 -28.58 2.60 -9.88
N ARG A 63 -29.87 2.31 -9.97
CA ARG A 63 -30.39 0.94 -9.80
C ARG A 63 -29.81 -0.02 -10.84
N ARG A 64 -29.80 0.37 -12.12
CA ARG A 64 -29.20 -0.44 -13.22
C ARG A 64 -27.69 -0.65 -12.99
N TYR A 65 -27.00 0.35 -12.48
CA TYR A 65 -25.58 0.22 -12.15
C TYR A 65 -25.35 -0.75 -10.98
N ALA A 66 -26.14 -0.69 -9.91
CA ALA A 66 -26.07 -1.65 -8.81
C ALA A 66 -26.31 -3.10 -9.30
N GLN A 67 -27.29 -3.30 -10.20
CA GLN A 67 -27.53 -4.59 -10.85
C GLN A 67 -26.35 -5.03 -11.73
N HIS A 68 -25.67 -4.08 -12.42
CA HIS A 68 -24.45 -4.36 -13.16
C HIS A 68 -23.34 -4.85 -12.24
N LEU A 69 -23.11 -4.19 -11.10
CA LEU A 69 -22.14 -4.63 -10.10
C LEU A 69 -22.48 -6.03 -9.54
N ARG A 70 -23.76 -6.27 -9.22
CA ARG A 70 -24.23 -7.59 -8.76
C ARG A 70 -24.00 -8.69 -9.80
N ARG A 71 -24.17 -8.42 -11.09
CA ARG A 71 -23.84 -9.39 -12.16
C ARG A 71 -22.35 -9.70 -12.19
N ARG A 72 -21.49 -8.71 -11.99
CA ARG A 72 -20.05 -8.91 -11.93
C ARG A 72 -19.60 -9.77 -10.72
N THR A 73 -20.30 -9.72 -9.60
CA THR A 73 -19.99 -10.61 -8.47
C THR A 73 -20.35 -12.06 -8.75
N ARG A 74 -21.43 -12.29 -9.51
CA ARG A 74 -21.82 -13.64 -9.93
C ARG A 74 -20.84 -14.25 -10.93
N ALA A 75 -20.30 -13.44 -11.85
CA ALA A 75 -19.29 -13.87 -12.81
C ALA A 75 -18.00 -14.34 -12.11
N LYS A 76 -17.59 -13.72 -10.99
CA LYS A 76 -16.45 -14.19 -10.20
C LYS A 76 -16.70 -15.58 -9.57
N LYS A 77 -17.92 -15.83 -9.13
CA LYS A 77 -18.28 -17.14 -8.51
C LYS A 77 -18.31 -18.29 -9.53
N SER A 78 -18.49 -18.01 -10.82
CA SER A 78 -18.56 -19.03 -11.88
C SER A 78 -17.23 -19.33 -12.57
N ASP A 79 -16.12 -18.80 -12.11
CA ASP A 79 -14.76 -18.98 -12.64
C ASP A 79 -14.54 -18.59 -14.12
N ASP A 80 -15.50 -17.91 -14.71
CA ASP A 80 -15.65 -17.86 -16.18
C ASP A 80 -15.25 -16.50 -16.80
N THR A 81 -14.70 -15.52 -16.06
CA THR A 81 -14.31 -14.25 -16.74
C THR A 81 -13.27 -13.40 -16.00
N ALA A 82 -12.26 -12.98 -16.76
CA ALA A 82 -11.43 -11.80 -16.45
C ALA A 82 -12.33 -10.56 -16.22
N GLY A 83 -12.63 -10.20 -14.96
CA GLY A 83 -13.42 -9.01 -14.63
C GLY A 83 -14.45 -9.17 -13.49
N GLY A 84 -14.54 -10.34 -12.88
CA GLY A 84 -15.34 -10.58 -11.67
C GLY A 84 -14.82 -9.78 -10.46
N ILE A 85 -15.73 -9.37 -9.58
CA ILE A 85 -15.40 -8.62 -8.35
C ILE A 85 -16.08 -9.27 -7.14
N THR A 86 -15.55 -9.04 -5.92
CA THR A 86 -16.23 -9.47 -4.68
C THR A 86 -17.42 -8.57 -4.37
N ALA A 87 -18.33 -9.05 -3.50
CA ALA A 87 -19.45 -8.24 -3.01
C ALA A 87 -18.96 -6.98 -2.28
N SER A 88 -17.94 -7.11 -1.45
CA SER A 88 -17.28 -5.99 -0.76
C SER A 88 -16.70 -4.96 -1.75
N THR A 89 -16.05 -5.43 -2.82
CA THR A 89 -15.54 -4.55 -3.88
C THR A 89 -16.68 -3.80 -4.59
N ALA A 90 -17.80 -4.49 -4.88
CA ALA A 90 -18.97 -3.88 -5.50
C ALA A 90 -19.59 -2.78 -4.62
N GLN A 91 -19.73 -3.04 -3.31
CA GLN A 91 -20.18 -2.06 -2.33
C GLN A 91 -19.24 -0.86 -2.23
N THR A 92 -17.93 -1.10 -2.21
CA THR A 92 -16.90 -0.03 -2.21
C THR A 92 -17.02 0.84 -3.46
N TYR A 93 -17.16 0.26 -4.64
CA TYR A 93 -17.31 1.03 -5.88
C TYR A 93 -18.59 1.89 -5.85
N TYR A 94 -19.69 1.31 -5.40
CA TYR A 94 -20.94 2.06 -5.28
C TYR A 94 -20.86 3.18 -4.25
N ALA A 95 -20.21 2.93 -3.10
CA ALA A 95 -20.02 3.92 -2.06
C ALA A 95 -19.17 5.13 -2.53
N ILE A 96 -18.12 4.88 -3.34
CA ILE A 96 -17.33 5.96 -3.95
C ILE A 96 -18.17 6.82 -4.88
N ILE A 97 -18.98 6.22 -5.74
CA ILE A 97 -19.87 6.94 -6.66
C ILE A 97 -20.94 7.72 -5.87
N SER A 98 -21.52 7.11 -4.83
CA SER A 98 -22.45 7.79 -3.94
C SER A 98 -21.80 8.98 -3.20
N GLY A 99 -20.54 8.82 -2.79
CA GLY A 99 -19.73 9.90 -2.20
C GLY A 99 -19.48 11.05 -3.19
N PHE A 100 -19.13 10.72 -4.44
CA PHE A 100 -19.00 11.70 -5.52
C PHE A 100 -20.32 12.47 -5.76
N MET A 101 -21.44 11.76 -5.86
CA MET A 101 -22.74 12.40 -6.05
C MET A 101 -23.17 13.26 -4.84
N THR A 102 -22.81 12.87 -3.61
CA THR A 102 -23.03 13.71 -2.43
C THR A 102 -22.26 15.02 -2.54
N TRP A 103 -20.97 14.93 -2.94
CA TRP A 103 -20.15 16.10 -3.18
C TRP A 103 -20.73 16.99 -4.30
N CYS A 104 -21.26 16.40 -5.38
CA CYS A 104 -21.93 17.16 -6.44
C CYS A 104 -23.20 17.88 -5.96
N VAL A 105 -23.93 17.34 -4.96
CA VAL A 105 -25.03 18.06 -4.30
C VAL A 105 -24.52 19.22 -3.47
N GLU A 106 -23.45 19.02 -2.70
CA GLU A 106 -22.81 20.06 -1.90
C GLU A 106 -22.21 21.19 -2.75
N ASP A 107 -21.75 20.86 -3.97
CA ASP A 107 -21.19 21.78 -4.97
C ASP A 107 -22.28 22.31 -5.94
N GLU A 108 -23.57 22.14 -5.59
CA GLU A 108 -24.74 22.64 -6.32
C GLU A 108 -24.87 22.20 -7.79
N ARG A 109 -24.18 21.12 -8.19
CA ARG A 109 -24.21 20.57 -9.57
C ARG A 109 -25.45 19.73 -9.85
N ILE A 110 -25.99 19.08 -8.82
CA ILE A 110 -27.25 18.30 -8.89
C ILE A 110 -28.07 18.56 -7.63
N ALA A 111 -29.37 18.49 -7.75
CA ALA A 111 -30.30 18.79 -6.65
C ALA A 111 -30.34 17.69 -5.57
N THR A 112 -30.16 16.41 -5.96
CA THR A 112 -30.25 15.25 -5.05
C THR A 112 -29.29 14.17 -5.46
N ASN A 113 -28.91 13.31 -4.49
CA ASN A 113 -28.07 12.16 -4.76
C ASN A 113 -28.92 10.91 -5.08
N PRO A 114 -29.05 10.48 -6.34
CA PRO A 114 -29.87 9.33 -6.72
C PRO A 114 -29.30 7.99 -6.25
N ALA A 115 -28.00 7.93 -5.94
CA ALA A 115 -27.35 6.72 -5.41
C ALA A 115 -27.74 6.40 -3.97
N ARG A 116 -28.28 7.37 -3.21
CA ARG A 116 -28.78 7.15 -1.86
C ARG A 116 -30.20 6.57 -1.79
N ALA A 117 -30.89 6.52 -2.90
CA ALA A 117 -32.24 5.97 -2.92
C ALA A 117 -32.25 4.46 -2.57
N ASN A 118 -33.09 4.06 -1.62
CA ASN A 118 -33.21 2.66 -1.19
C ASN A 118 -33.41 1.68 -2.36
N ARG A 119 -34.19 2.10 -3.38
CA ARG A 119 -34.40 1.30 -4.60
C ARG A 119 -33.13 1.00 -5.39
N ALA A 120 -32.13 1.87 -5.32
CA ALA A 120 -30.86 1.65 -5.99
C ALA A 120 -29.96 0.78 -5.12
N GLN A 121 -29.88 1.05 -3.81
CA GLN A 121 -29.01 0.34 -2.88
C GLN A 121 -29.46 -1.12 -2.67
N SER A 122 -30.75 -1.42 -2.66
CA SER A 122 -31.28 -2.78 -2.47
C SER A 122 -30.90 -3.75 -3.59
N GLU A 123 -30.39 -3.26 -4.73
CA GLU A 123 -29.89 -4.11 -5.80
C GLU A 123 -28.39 -4.47 -5.67
N LEU A 124 -27.69 -3.89 -4.69
CA LEU A 124 -26.30 -4.26 -4.44
C LEU A 124 -26.20 -5.71 -3.94
N PRO A 125 -25.08 -6.39 -4.19
CA PRO A 125 -24.86 -7.70 -3.63
C PRO A 125 -24.72 -7.60 -2.10
N GLU A 126 -25.33 -8.51 -1.37
CA GLU A 126 -25.08 -8.65 0.06
C GLU A 126 -23.66 -9.18 0.28
N ASP A 127 -22.93 -8.52 1.17
CA ASP A 127 -21.65 -9.02 1.65
C ASP A 127 -21.92 -9.90 2.87
N ILE A 128 -22.08 -11.20 2.62
CA ILE A 128 -22.33 -12.19 3.66
C ILE A 128 -21.05 -12.66 4.36
N GLY A 129 -19.99 -11.83 4.29
CA GLY A 129 -18.73 -12.17 4.97
C GLY A 129 -17.92 -13.28 4.29
N GLU A 130 -18.31 -13.72 3.07
CA GLU A 130 -17.45 -14.56 2.22
C GLU A 130 -16.23 -13.77 1.69
N SER A 131 -15.80 -12.69 2.40
CA SER A 131 -14.49 -12.10 2.12
C SER A 131 -13.45 -13.20 2.37
N GLU A 132 -12.54 -13.35 1.42
CA GLU A 132 -11.34 -14.19 1.56
C GLU A 132 -10.91 -14.20 3.03
N GLN A 133 -10.82 -15.39 3.63
CA GLN A 133 -10.49 -15.53 5.05
C GLN A 133 -9.28 -14.63 5.33
N GLN A 134 -9.48 -13.71 6.25
CA GLN A 134 -8.44 -12.72 6.55
C GLN A 134 -7.18 -13.49 6.97
N GLN A 135 -6.10 -13.29 6.22
CA GLN A 135 -4.85 -13.97 6.53
C GLN A 135 -4.26 -13.47 7.84
N PHE A 136 -3.88 -14.40 8.68
CA PHE A 136 -3.06 -14.21 9.87
C PHE A 136 -1.80 -15.05 9.71
N TRP A 137 -0.64 -14.47 9.99
CA TRP A 137 0.54 -15.31 10.18
C TRP A 137 0.42 -15.97 11.56
N SER A 138 0.13 -17.26 11.57
CA SER A 138 0.10 -18.02 12.83
C SER A 138 1.47 -17.95 13.53
N PRO A 139 1.55 -18.22 14.85
CA PRO A 139 2.85 -18.30 15.52
C PRO A 139 3.82 -19.25 14.83
N ASP A 140 3.35 -20.43 14.39
CA ASP A 140 4.18 -21.41 13.69
C ASP A 140 4.66 -20.92 12.33
N ASP A 141 3.77 -20.29 11.56
CA ASP A 141 4.13 -19.70 10.25
C ASP A 141 5.15 -18.59 10.39
N ARG A 142 5.02 -17.74 11.41
CA ARG A 142 6.01 -16.71 11.73
C ARG A 142 7.37 -17.31 12.06
N VAL A 143 7.39 -18.31 12.93
CA VAL A 143 8.63 -19.01 13.29
C VAL A 143 9.29 -19.63 12.05
N ARG A 144 8.54 -20.28 11.18
CA ARG A 144 9.08 -20.87 9.93
C ARG A 144 9.69 -19.82 9.02
N LEU A 145 8.98 -18.70 8.77
CA LEU A 145 9.47 -17.63 7.91
C LEU A 145 10.69 -16.92 8.52
N VAL A 146 10.68 -16.66 9.84
CA VAL A 146 11.79 -16.05 10.55
C VAL A 146 13.01 -16.96 10.50
N HIS A 147 12.88 -18.25 10.77
CA HIS A 147 13.98 -19.22 10.65
C HIS A 147 14.55 -19.29 9.22
N PHE A 148 13.69 -19.18 8.22
CA PHE A 148 14.15 -19.15 6.83
C PHE A 148 15.00 -17.91 6.55
N VAL A 149 14.55 -16.71 6.91
CA VAL A 149 15.31 -15.49 6.66
C VAL A 149 16.56 -15.38 7.51
N ASP A 150 16.57 -15.95 8.73
CA ASP A 150 17.75 -16.01 9.58
C ASP A 150 18.86 -16.86 8.94
N ARG A 151 18.52 -18.08 8.48
CA ARG A 151 19.48 -18.95 7.78
C ARG A 151 19.98 -18.28 6.50
N ARG A 152 19.07 -17.76 5.66
CA ARG A 152 19.42 -17.10 4.41
C ARG A 152 20.37 -15.92 4.63
N ALA A 153 20.14 -15.12 5.68
CA ALA A 153 21.02 -14.00 6.03
C ALA A 153 22.37 -14.47 6.57
N SER A 154 22.37 -15.52 7.41
CA SER A 154 23.62 -16.11 7.94
C SER A 154 24.47 -16.68 6.81
N ASP A 155 23.90 -17.52 5.96
CA ASP A 155 24.59 -18.14 4.81
C ASP A 155 25.18 -17.07 3.87
N ALA A 156 24.40 -16.00 3.61
CA ALA A 156 24.86 -14.88 2.78
C ALA A 156 26.00 -14.09 3.45
N ILE A 157 25.98 -13.89 4.76
CA ILE A 157 27.07 -13.23 5.49
C ILE A 157 28.33 -14.09 5.43
N ASP A 158 28.22 -15.40 5.60
CA ASP A 158 29.35 -16.33 5.54
C ASP A 158 29.97 -16.37 4.13
N GLU A 159 29.15 -16.26 3.07
CA GLU A 159 29.59 -16.26 1.69
C GLU A 159 30.13 -14.90 1.20
N LYS A 160 29.41 -13.81 1.51
CA LYS A 160 29.59 -12.47 0.89
C LYS A 160 30.12 -11.42 1.88
N GLY A 161 30.15 -11.72 3.18
CA GLY A 161 30.55 -10.76 4.20
C GLY A 161 29.64 -9.52 4.22
N PHE A 162 30.24 -8.34 4.06
CA PHE A 162 29.53 -7.06 4.06
C PHE A 162 28.62 -6.84 2.84
N ASP A 163 28.78 -7.63 1.78
CA ASP A 163 27.93 -7.54 0.57
C ASP A 163 26.57 -8.27 0.71
N ALA A 164 26.33 -8.96 1.83
CA ALA A 164 25.06 -9.64 2.15
C ALA A 164 23.91 -8.67 2.44
N THR A 165 23.92 -7.48 1.84
CA THR A 165 22.99 -6.37 2.13
C THR A 165 21.54 -6.68 1.79
N THR A 166 21.29 -7.50 0.78
CA THR A 166 19.93 -7.87 0.34
C THR A 166 19.28 -8.81 1.34
N GLU A 167 19.96 -9.88 1.73
CA GLU A 167 19.45 -10.92 2.61
C GLU A 167 19.22 -10.36 4.02
N VAL A 168 20.13 -9.53 4.50
CA VAL A 168 20.02 -8.87 5.81
C VAL A 168 18.91 -7.81 5.82
N ARG A 169 18.74 -7.04 4.74
CA ARG A 169 17.59 -6.14 4.55
C ARG A 169 16.28 -6.90 4.62
N ASP A 170 16.18 -7.98 3.86
CA ASP A 170 14.98 -8.80 3.75
C ASP A 170 14.62 -9.42 5.12
N ARG A 171 15.64 -9.87 5.88
CA ARG A 171 15.48 -10.31 7.26
C ARG A 171 14.85 -9.20 8.13
N ALA A 172 15.39 -7.99 8.09
CA ALA A 172 14.89 -6.86 8.88
C ALA A 172 13.42 -6.51 8.52
N ILE A 173 13.05 -6.55 7.23
CA ILE A 173 11.67 -6.35 6.77
C ILE A 173 10.74 -7.41 7.35
N VAL A 174 11.11 -8.69 7.29
CA VAL A 174 10.29 -9.79 7.82
C VAL A 174 10.08 -9.64 9.32
N TYR A 175 11.13 -9.32 10.08
CA TYR A 175 11.02 -9.09 11.52
C TYR A 175 10.06 -7.95 11.87
N LEU A 176 10.15 -6.82 11.19
CA LEU A 176 9.22 -5.71 11.39
C LEU A 176 7.77 -6.10 11.05
N LEU A 177 7.55 -6.81 9.95
CA LEU A 177 6.21 -7.25 9.57
C LEU A 177 5.64 -8.30 10.54
N ALA A 178 6.49 -9.17 11.08
CA ALA A 178 6.10 -10.26 11.97
C ALA A 178 5.77 -9.80 13.40
N TYR A 179 6.43 -8.74 13.89
CA TYR A 179 6.41 -8.42 15.32
C TYR A 179 6.00 -6.99 15.68
N SER A 180 6.27 -5.98 14.84
CA SER A 180 6.03 -4.57 15.21
C SER A 180 4.59 -4.12 15.12
N GLY A 181 3.71 -4.90 14.51
CA GLY A 181 2.35 -4.48 14.21
C GLY A 181 2.25 -3.30 13.23
N CYS A 182 3.33 -2.87 12.59
CA CYS A 182 3.32 -1.79 11.61
C CYS A 182 2.60 -2.19 10.32
N ARG A 183 1.99 -1.21 9.65
CA ARG A 183 1.51 -1.38 8.28
C ARG A 183 2.67 -1.31 7.30
N ILE A 184 2.63 -2.08 6.22
CA ILE A 184 3.71 -2.05 5.21
C ILE A 184 4.01 -0.64 4.69
N GLY A 185 3.00 0.20 4.44
CA GLY A 185 3.19 1.59 3.99
C GLY A 185 3.67 2.55 5.09
N GLU A 186 3.84 2.09 6.32
CA GLU A 186 4.52 2.81 7.40
C GLU A 186 6.03 2.53 7.39
N ILE A 187 6.44 1.35 6.92
CA ILE A 187 7.84 0.88 6.92
C ILE A 187 8.55 1.22 5.62
N VAL A 188 7.87 1.06 4.48
CA VAL A 188 8.42 1.30 3.15
C VAL A 188 7.54 2.27 2.36
N ARG A 189 8.07 2.79 1.25
CA ARG A 189 7.38 3.80 0.44
C ARG A 189 6.08 3.24 -0.17
N ASP A 190 5.00 4.02 -0.08
CA ASP A 190 3.78 3.80 -0.86
C ASP A 190 3.84 4.65 -2.14
N PRO A 191 3.92 4.06 -3.33
CA PRO A 191 4.00 4.83 -4.57
C PRO A 191 2.74 5.64 -4.90
N ASN A 192 1.64 5.38 -4.22
CA ASN A 192 0.37 6.09 -4.41
C ASN A 192 0.14 7.20 -3.36
N ASP A 193 1.06 7.43 -2.44
CA ASP A 193 0.97 8.49 -1.42
C ASP A 193 2.37 9.05 -1.11
N ASP A 194 2.71 10.20 -1.66
CA ASP A 194 4.04 10.82 -1.57
C ASP A 194 4.48 11.12 -0.14
N ARG A 195 3.52 11.26 0.79
CA ARG A 195 3.83 11.48 2.20
C ARG A 195 4.30 10.21 2.89
N ARG A 196 4.01 9.01 2.31
CA ARG A 196 4.44 7.70 2.80
C ARG A 196 5.79 7.32 2.22
N ARG A 197 6.81 8.04 2.67
CA ARG A 197 8.21 7.85 2.21
C ARG A 197 8.84 6.56 2.73
N GLY A 198 8.23 5.89 3.73
CA GLY A 198 8.82 4.82 4.51
C GLY A 198 9.75 5.33 5.62
N LEU A 199 10.40 4.41 6.33
CA LEU A 199 11.30 4.71 7.43
C LEU A 199 12.65 5.23 6.95
N TYR A 200 13.18 6.21 7.67
CA TYR A 200 14.56 6.68 7.60
C TYR A 200 15.23 6.41 8.95
N TRP A 201 16.54 6.35 9.01
CA TRP A 201 17.22 6.04 10.27
C TRP A 201 16.94 7.07 11.38
N GLN A 202 16.70 8.32 11.04
CA GLN A 202 16.20 9.34 11.98
C GLN A 202 14.82 9.02 12.59
N ASP A 203 14.07 8.09 12.01
CA ASP A 203 12.75 7.67 12.48
C ASP A 203 12.84 6.40 13.36
N VAL A 204 14.05 5.85 13.58
CA VAL A 204 14.31 4.65 14.40
C VAL A 204 15.02 5.04 15.68
N ASP A 205 14.36 4.84 16.80
CA ASP A 205 14.92 5.04 18.11
C ASP A 205 15.14 3.67 18.78
N PHE A 206 16.41 3.23 18.79
CA PHE A 206 16.80 1.96 19.40
C PHE A 206 16.74 2.01 20.92
N GLU A 207 16.99 3.16 21.55
CA GLU A 207 16.95 3.31 23.00
C GLU A 207 15.50 3.24 23.51
N ALA A 208 14.61 4.00 22.89
CA ALA A 208 13.19 3.99 23.23
C ALA A 208 12.43 2.80 22.63
N SER A 209 13.06 1.99 21.76
CA SER A 209 12.41 0.89 21.00
C SER A 209 11.18 1.36 20.24
N THR A 210 11.28 2.50 19.53
CA THR A 210 10.18 3.09 18.80
C THR A 210 10.53 3.45 17.36
N LEU A 211 9.52 3.37 16.49
CA LEU A 211 9.57 3.81 15.10
C LEU A 211 8.61 4.98 14.92
N ARG A 212 9.10 6.10 14.40
CA ARG A 212 8.26 7.23 14.02
C ARG A 212 7.64 6.98 12.65
N VAL A 213 6.34 6.73 12.60
CA VAL A 213 5.62 6.32 11.40
C VAL A 213 4.45 7.25 11.06
N LEU A 214 4.13 7.39 9.78
CA LEU A 214 2.94 8.13 9.34
C LEU A 214 1.71 7.22 9.37
N GLY A 215 0.83 7.45 10.36
CA GLY A 215 -0.39 6.67 10.57
C GLY A 215 -1.42 6.77 9.43
N LYS A 216 -2.51 6.01 9.53
CA LYS A 216 -3.60 6.03 8.53
C LYS A 216 -4.29 7.41 8.43
N THR A 217 -4.38 8.13 9.55
CA THR A 217 -4.96 9.49 9.64
C THR A 217 -4.02 10.58 9.14
N GLN A 218 -2.85 10.22 8.61
CA GLN A 218 -1.82 11.15 8.13
C GLN A 218 -1.16 11.96 9.28
N GLU A 219 -1.17 11.40 10.46
CA GLU A 219 -0.48 11.92 11.65
C GLU A 219 0.73 11.07 11.96
N TRP A 220 1.81 11.72 12.41
CA TRP A 220 2.99 11.02 12.87
C TRP A 220 2.71 10.38 14.24
N GLN A 221 3.06 9.11 14.36
CA GLN A 221 2.85 8.28 15.55
C GLN A 221 4.11 7.51 15.87
N ASN A 222 4.32 7.18 17.13
CA ASN A 222 5.34 6.24 17.55
C ASN A 222 4.74 4.82 17.56
N ALA A 223 5.37 3.92 16.83
CA ALA A 223 5.08 2.49 16.86
C ALA A 223 6.16 1.80 17.66
N ALA A 224 5.78 0.91 18.57
CA ALA A 224 6.75 0.07 19.25
C ALA A 224 7.39 -0.92 18.27
N PHE A 225 8.68 -1.17 18.39
CA PHE A 225 9.29 -2.34 17.79
C PHE A 225 9.91 -3.23 18.88
N PRO A 226 9.38 -4.46 19.02
CA PRO A 226 9.79 -5.35 20.09
C PRO A 226 11.26 -5.76 19.96
N GLU A 227 11.84 -6.24 21.07
CA GLU A 227 13.24 -6.65 21.16
C GLU A 227 13.66 -7.63 20.06
N GLN A 228 12.75 -8.50 19.62
CA GLN A 228 12.96 -9.43 18.50
C GLN A 228 13.41 -8.72 17.22
N CYS A 229 12.98 -7.46 17.01
CA CYS A 229 13.35 -6.68 15.83
C CYS A 229 14.73 -6.01 15.94
N HIS A 230 15.27 -5.81 17.15
CA HIS A 230 16.50 -5.05 17.39
C HIS A 230 17.69 -5.62 16.61
N SER A 231 18.02 -6.88 16.85
CA SER A 231 19.19 -7.51 16.20
C SER A 231 19.11 -7.51 14.67
N ALA A 232 17.89 -7.61 14.13
CA ALA A 232 17.69 -7.60 12.69
C ALA A 232 17.92 -6.20 12.09
N LEU A 233 17.40 -5.15 12.75
CA LEU A 233 17.59 -3.77 12.32
C LEU A 233 19.01 -3.26 12.55
N GLU A 234 19.61 -3.56 13.71
CA GLU A 234 21.02 -3.21 14.01
C GLU A 234 21.98 -3.83 13.00
N ARG A 235 21.82 -5.12 12.70
CA ARG A 235 22.65 -5.79 11.70
C ARG A 235 22.47 -5.18 10.32
N HIS A 236 21.23 -4.85 9.96
CA HIS A 236 20.94 -4.16 8.69
C HIS A 236 21.58 -2.76 8.65
N HIS A 237 21.52 -2.00 9.74
CA HIS A 237 22.18 -0.71 9.86
C HIS A 237 23.69 -0.80 9.70
N GLN A 238 24.33 -1.79 10.36
CA GLN A 238 25.78 -2.01 10.28
C GLN A 238 26.27 -2.35 8.86
N LEU A 239 25.45 -3.04 8.04
CA LEU A 239 25.82 -3.37 6.67
C LEU A 239 25.52 -2.24 5.67
N GLN A 240 24.78 -1.22 6.07
CA GLN A 240 24.62 -0.02 5.23
C GLN A 240 25.84 0.88 5.36
N SER A 241 26.51 1.13 4.26
CA SER A 241 27.74 1.95 4.21
C SER A 241 27.52 3.45 4.46
N SER A 242 26.27 3.89 4.64
CA SER A 242 25.93 5.30 4.82
C SER A 242 25.17 5.54 6.14
N PRO A 243 25.85 5.99 7.18
CA PRO A 243 25.26 6.20 8.51
C PRO A 243 24.53 7.54 8.66
N GLN A 244 24.15 8.21 7.57
CA GLN A 244 23.42 9.46 7.68
C GLN A 244 22.03 9.23 8.26
N GLU A 245 21.64 9.98 9.27
CA GLU A 245 20.30 9.92 9.87
C GLU A 245 19.18 10.06 8.84
N ARG A 246 19.43 10.83 7.79
CA ARG A 246 18.50 11.04 6.67
C ARG A 246 18.60 9.99 5.56
N TRP A 247 19.14 8.80 5.86
CA TRP A 247 19.19 7.70 4.92
C TRP A 247 17.98 6.77 5.10
N PRO A 248 17.36 6.26 3.99
CA PRO A 248 16.26 5.31 4.10
C PRO A 248 16.70 4.01 4.78
N VAL A 249 15.85 3.47 5.64
CA VAL A 249 16.13 2.17 6.28
C VAL A 249 16.20 1.08 5.20
N PHE A 250 15.33 1.13 4.21
CA PHE A 250 15.27 0.13 3.14
C PHE A 250 15.44 0.78 1.75
N PRO A 251 16.66 1.23 1.39
CA PRO A 251 16.89 1.89 0.11
C PRO A 251 16.56 0.95 -1.07
N THR A 252 16.03 1.53 -2.13
CA THR A 252 15.78 0.78 -3.39
C THR A 252 17.09 0.22 -3.94
N GLN A 253 17.00 -0.94 -4.60
CA GLN A 253 18.11 -1.53 -5.37
C GLN A 253 17.87 -1.42 -6.88
N HIS A 254 16.80 -0.70 -7.29
CA HIS A 254 16.38 -0.60 -8.67
C HIS A 254 17.26 0.38 -9.45
N MET A 255 18.15 -0.12 -10.30
CA MET A 255 19.12 0.69 -11.05
C MET A 255 18.50 1.84 -11.86
N PRO A 256 17.38 1.66 -12.58
CA PRO A 256 16.75 2.79 -13.28
C PRO A 256 16.37 3.96 -12.38
N THR A 257 16.13 3.73 -11.08
CA THR A 257 15.89 4.81 -10.11
C THR A 257 17.18 5.62 -9.88
N TYR A 258 18.30 4.95 -9.75
CA TYR A 258 19.60 5.64 -9.59
C TYR A 258 19.97 6.44 -10.83
N TYR A 259 19.75 5.90 -12.03
CA TYR A 259 19.98 6.60 -13.28
C TYR A 259 19.13 7.87 -13.39
N ARG A 260 17.83 7.75 -13.07
CA ARG A 260 16.94 8.92 -13.05
C ARG A 260 17.41 9.97 -12.03
N LEU A 261 17.78 9.56 -10.82
CA LEU A 261 18.28 10.49 -9.79
C LEU A 261 19.58 11.17 -10.21
N ALA A 262 20.49 10.46 -10.88
CA ALA A 262 21.70 11.05 -11.43
C ALA A 262 21.37 12.16 -12.43
N HIS A 263 20.55 11.88 -13.44
CA HIS A 263 20.15 12.88 -14.43
C HIS A 263 19.36 14.06 -13.85
N GLU A 264 18.56 13.83 -12.79
CA GLU A 264 17.77 14.89 -12.16
C GLU A 264 18.57 15.77 -11.21
N GLN A 265 19.59 15.25 -10.52
CA GLN A 265 20.22 15.98 -9.41
C GLN A 265 21.71 16.31 -9.60
N LEU A 266 22.46 15.56 -10.42
CA LEU A 266 23.87 15.87 -10.67
C LEU A 266 24.08 17.19 -11.44
N PRO A 267 23.22 17.59 -12.40
CA PRO A 267 23.34 18.90 -13.04
C PRO A 267 23.32 20.06 -12.04
N ASP A 268 22.47 20.00 -11.01
CA ASP A 268 22.39 21.02 -9.95
C ASP A 268 23.68 21.08 -9.10
N LYS A 269 24.52 20.05 -9.17
CA LYS A 269 25.82 19.96 -8.50
C LYS A 269 27.01 20.35 -9.42
N GLY A 270 26.71 20.74 -10.65
CA GLY A 270 27.69 21.21 -11.61
C GLY A 270 28.28 20.12 -12.51
N TYR A 271 27.74 18.92 -12.53
CA TYR A 271 28.15 17.86 -13.44
C TYR A 271 27.65 18.13 -14.86
N SER A 272 28.51 17.98 -15.86
CA SER A 272 28.15 17.95 -17.27
C SER A 272 27.53 16.64 -17.69
N ASP A 273 26.83 16.62 -18.83
CA ASP A 273 26.22 15.40 -19.36
C ASP A 273 27.24 14.26 -19.55
N ASP A 274 28.46 14.57 -20.04
CA ASP A 274 29.52 13.56 -20.22
C ASP A 274 30.03 13.00 -18.90
N GLU A 275 30.08 13.80 -17.83
CA GLU A 275 30.46 13.37 -16.49
C GLU A 275 29.35 12.50 -15.87
N ILE A 276 28.08 12.83 -16.09
CA ILE A 276 26.94 12.02 -15.65
C ILE A 276 26.97 10.65 -16.32
N GLU A 277 27.15 10.58 -17.65
CA GLU A 277 27.27 9.30 -18.34
C GLU A 277 28.46 8.47 -17.82
N THR A 278 29.58 9.13 -17.50
CA THR A 278 30.74 8.45 -16.87
C THR A 278 30.38 7.83 -15.51
N VAL A 279 29.58 8.55 -14.69
CA VAL A 279 29.08 8.03 -13.39
C VAL A 279 28.14 6.85 -13.61
N LEU A 280 27.25 6.92 -14.61
CA LEU A 280 26.27 5.88 -14.91
C LEU A 280 26.91 4.62 -15.49
N ASP A 281 27.92 4.76 -16.34
CA ASP A 281 28.69 3.62 -16.90
C ASP A 281 29.58 2.95 -15.86
N SER A 282 29.89 3.64 -14.77
CA SER A 282 30.60 3.06 -13.66
C SER A 282 29.69 2.07 -12.92
N CYS A 283 30.18 0.86 -12.63
CA CYS A 283 29.46 -0.08 -11.76
C CYS A 283 29.25 0.44 -10.31
N LYS A 284 29.65 1.69 -10.05
CA LYS A 284 29.70 2.30 -8.72
C LYS A 284 28.63 3.38 -8.47
N VAL A 285 27.68 3.60 -9.40
CA VAL A 285 26.66 4.65 -9.28
C VAL A 285 25.94 4.64 -7.92
N LYS A 286 25.67 3.47 -7.37
CA LYS A 286 25.05 3.31 -6.03
C LYS A 286 25.92 3.81 -4.87
N ALA A 287 27.23 3.81 -5.04
CA ALA A 287 28.16 4.32 -4.05
C ALA A 287 28.44 5.81 -4.26
N GLN A 288 28.54 6.26 -5.51
CA GLN A 288 28.87 7.65 -5.85
C GLN A 288 27.73 8.62 -5.54
N LEU A 289 26.47 8.29 -5.87
CA LEU A 289 25.35 9.20 -5.61
C LEU A 289 25.20 9.58 -4.12
N PRO A 290 25.36 8.65 -3.15
CA PRO A 290 25.41 9.01 -1.72
C PRO A 290 26.53 9.98 -1.35
N GLU A 291 27.73 9.82 -1.92
CA GLU A 291 28.87 10.73 -1.70
C GLU A 291 28.52 12.16 -2.15
N GLU A 292 27.72 12.29 -3.19
CA GLU A 292 27.17 13.56 -3.65
C GLU A 292 25.94 14.03 -2.84
N GLY A 293 25.56 13.32 -1.77
CA GLY A 293 24.38 13.62 -0.96
C GLY A 293 23.05 13.35 -1.66
N ILE A 294 23.05 12.53 -2.72
CA ILE A 294 21.84 12.10 -3.43
C ILE A 294 21.29 10.85 -2.76
N VAL A 295 20.12 10.99 -2.15
CA VAL A 295 19.49 9.94 -1.33
C VAL A 295 18.50 9.14 -2.15
N PRO A 296 18.67 7.80 -2.29
CA PRO A 296 17.68 6.97 -2.98
C PRO A 296 16.39 6.85 -2.14
N PRO A 297 15.23 6.66 -2.76
CA PRO A 297 14.00 6.40 -2.01
C PRO A 297 14.00 5.00 -1.38
N ASN A 298 13.15 4.80 -0.36
CA ASN A 298 12.82 3.46 0.13
C ASN A 298 12.26 2.57 -0.99
N ILE A 299 12.44 1.24 -0.85
CA ILE A 299 11.71 0.27 -1.67
C ILE A 299 10.20 0.45 -1.51
N THR A 300 9.44 -0.02 -2.48
CA THR A 300 7.98 0.16 -2.50
C THR A 300 7.26 -0.99 -1.80
N THR A 301 6.02 -0.72 -1.37
CA THR A 301 5.09 -1.75 -0.88
C THR A 301 4.92 -2.91 -1.88
N ARG A 302 5.00 -2.63 -3.19
CA ARG A 302 4.96 -3.64 -4.26
C ARG A 302 6.22 -4.52 -4.25
N SER A 303 7.38 -3.92 -4.03
CA SER A 303 8.65 -4.66 -3.95
C SER A 303 8.64 -5.63 -2.76
N VAL A 304 8.16 -5.20 -1.59
CA VAL A 304 8.06 -6.07 -0.41
C VAL A 304 7.11 -7.24 -0.64
N ARG A 305 5.95 -7.01 -1.29
CA ARG A 305 5.04 -8.12 -1.63
C ARG A 305 5.69 -9.15 -2.56
N ARG A 306 6.51 -8.69 -3.51
CA ARG A 306 7.27 -9.59 -4.40
C ARG A 306 8.32 -10.38 -3.61
N ILE A 307 9.04 -9.72 -2.69
CA ILE A 307 10.04 -10.36 -1.82
C ILE A 307 9.36 -11.45 -0.97
N LEU A 308 8.24 -11.15 -0.32
CA LEU A 308 7.52 -12.13 0.51
C LEU A 308 7.00 -13.31 -0.31
N ARG A 309 6.51 -13.08 -1.55
CA ARG A 309 6.08 -14.17 -2.43
C ARG A 309 7.25 -15.10 -2.74
N GLN A 310 8.38 -14.54 -3.15
CA GLN A 310 9.57 -15.33 -3.44
C GLN A 310 10.05 -16.11 -2.21
N MET A 311 10.01 -15.50 -1.02
CA MET A 311 10.40 -16.18 0.22
C MET A 311 9.46 -17.34 0.57
N CYS A 312 8.15 -17.19 0.35
CA CYS A 312 7.20 -18.27 0.57
C CYS A 312 7.45 -19.45 -0.40
N GLU A 313 7.78 -19.14 -1.66
CA GLU A 313 8.16 -20.14 -2.66
C GLU A 313 9.46 -20.85 -2.26
N ASP A 314 10.53 -20.10 -1.95
CA ASP A 314 11.86 -20.62 -1.61
C ASP A 314 11.85 -21.44 -0.29
N ALA A 315 10.98 -21.05 0.66
CA ALA A 315 10.84 -21.73 1.95
C ALA A 315 9.80 -22.87 1.93
N GLU A 316 9.13 -23.09 0.78
CA GLU A 316 8.03 -24.05 0.63
C GLU A 316 6.91 -23.83 1.68
N ILE A 317 6.65 -22.55 2.02
CA ILE A 317 5.61 -22.16 2.95
C ILE A 317 4.35 -21.82 2.17
N GLN A 318 3.28 -22.57 2.41
CA GLN A 318 1.98 -22.31 1.78
C GLN A 318 0.99 -21.77 2.82
N PRO A 319 0.40 -20.58 2.56
CA PRO A 319 -0.73 -20.12 3.35
C PRO A 319 -1.92 -21.10 3.27
N PRO A 320 -2.85 -21.07 4.25
CA PRO A 320 -4.05 -21.90 4.22
C PRO A 320 -4.85 -21.73 2.92
N GLU A 321 -5.50 -22.82 2.48
CA GLU A 321 -6.34 -22.83 1.28
C GLU A 321 -7.44 -21.76 1.36
N GLY A 322 -7.71 -21.08 0.24
CA GLY A 322 -8.69 -19.97 0.17
C GLY A 322 -8.12 -18.61 0.54
N GLN A 323 -6.84 -18.52 0.92
CA GLN A 323 -6.11 -17.28 1.15
C GLN A 323 -5.19 -16.94 -0.04
N ALA A 324 -4.47 -15.81 0.04
CA ALA A 324 -3.46 -15.47 -0.94
C ALA A 324 -2.34 -16.52 -0.96
N ASP A 325 -1.72 -16.70 -2.12
CA ASP A 325 -0.65 -17.67 -2.41
C ASP A 325 0.69 -17.41 -1.69
N TYR A 326 0.77 -16.35 -0.90
CA TYR A 326 1.94 -15.96 -0.12
C TYR A 326 1.53 -15.24 1.18
N PHE A 327 2.42 -15.14 2.13
CA PHE A 327 2.21 -14.39 3.38
C PHE A 327 2.15 -12.89 3.13
N GLN A 328 0.93 -12.34 3.14
CA GLN A 328 0.70 -10.92 2.94
C GLN A 328 1.17 -10.09 4.15
N PRO A 329 1.72 -8.89 3.93
CA PRO A 329 2.19 -8.02 5.03
C PRO A 329 1.14 -7.72 6.10
N HIS A 330 -0.13 -7.61 5.67
CA HIS A 330 -1.21 -7.32 6.61
C HIS A 330 -1.53 -8.52 7.52
N GLY A 331 -1.27 -9.75 7.03
CA GLY A 331 -1.36 -10.98 7.83
C GLY A 331 -0.34 -11.01 8.98
N GLY A 332 0.87 -10.48 8.76
CA GLY A 332 1.88 -10.34 9.81
C GLY A 332 1.42 -9.41 10.95
N ARG A 333 0.92 -8.22 10.60
CA ARG A 333 0.35 -7.28 11.56
C ARG A 333 -0.81 -7.89 12.36
N ARG A 334 -1.73 -8.60 11.70
CA ARG A 334 -2.83 -9.29 12.38
C ARG A 334 -2.30 -10.41 13.30
N GLY A 335 -1.35 -11.20 12.83
CA GLY A 335 -0.73 -12.25 13.63
C GLY A 335 -0.01 -11.72 14.88
N ALA A 336 0.69 -10.59 14.76
CA ALA A 336 1.32 -9.91 15.90
C ALA A 336 0.26 -9.45 16.92
N GLY A 337 -0.81 -8.82 16.43
CA GLY A 337 -1.94 -8.39 17.28
C GLY A 337 -2.64 -9.55 17.96
N ASP A 338 -2.90 -10.65 17.24
CA ASP A 338 -3.56 -11.85 17.77
C ASP A 338 -2.73 -12.52 18.87
N THR A 339 -1.42 -12.63 18.66
CA THR A 339 -0.53 -13.19 19.69
C THR A 339 -0.59 -12.36 20.96
N LEU A 340 -0.45 -11.04 20.82
CA LEU A 340 -0.43 -10.16 21.99
C LEU A 340 -1.82 -10.08 22.68
N TYR A 341 -2.89 -10.18 21.89
CA TYR A 341 -4.25 -10.30 22.41
C TYR A 341 -4.41 -11.54 23.32
N ARG A 342 -3.93 -12.70 22.89
CA ARG A 342 -4.00 -13.95 23.65
C ARG A 342 -3.11 -13.95 24.88
N GLU A 343 -1.93 -13.34 24.79
CA GLU A 343 -0.94 -13.33 25.90
C GLU A 343 -1.22 -12.25 26.94
N GLN A 344 -1.67 -11.06 26.53
CA GLN A 344 -1.73 -9.87 27.37
C GLN A 344 -3.07 -9.13 27.30
N GLY A 345 -4.01 -9.60 26.48
CA GLY A 345 -5.35 -9.06 26.37
C GLY A 345 -5.52 -7.91 25.37
N VAL A 346 -6.76 -7.37 25.32
CA VAL A 346 -7.22 -6.38 24.32
C VAL A 346 -6.36 -5.13 24.30
N SER A 347 -6.05 -4.58 25.48
CA SER A 347 -5.33 -3.29 25.58
C SER A 347 -3.95 -3.36 24.95
N ALA A 348 -3.19 -4.40 25.27
CA ALA A 348 -1.83 -4.58 24.72
C ALA A 348 -1.85 -4.74 23.19
N SER A 349 -2.81 -5.51 22.65
CA SER A 349 -3.01 -5.65 21.20
C SER A 349 -3.45 -4.32 20.56
N GLN A 350 -4.34 -3.57 21.21
CA GLN A 350 -4.79 -2.27 20.73
C GLN A 350 -3.62 -1.27 20.64
N ASP A 351 -2.78 -1.23 21.65
CA ASP A 351 -1.61 -0.35 21.73
C ASP A 351 -0.59 -0.71 20.62
N LEU A 352 -0.24 -1.99 20.45
CA LEU A 352 0.64 -2.44 19.39
C LEU A 352 0.10 -2.06 18.01
N LEU A 353 -1.18 -2.32 17.78
CA LEU A 353 -1.84 -2.06 16.51
C LEU A 353 -2.20 -0.58 16.31
N ARG A 354 -2.12 0.24 17.36
CA ARG A 354 -2.52 1.65 17.34
C ARG A 354 -3.95 1.81 16.79
N HIS A 355 -4.89 0.97 17.29
CA HIS A 355 -6.30 1.09 16.94
C HIS A 355 -6.96 2.17 17.79
N GLN A 356 -7.61 3.13 17.13
CA GLN A 356 -8.33 4.21 17.84
C GLN A 356 -9.61 3.70 18.48
N ASP A 357 -10.30 2.73 17.86
CA ASP A 357 -11.52 2.11 18.39
C ASP A 357 -11.21 0.68 18.90
N PRO A 358 -11.45 0.40 20.19
CA PRO A 358 -11.29 -0.94 20.76
C PRO A 358 -12.09 -2.03 20.04
N ARG A 359 -13.25 -1.67 19.47
CA ARG A 359 -14.08 -2.61 18.72
C ARG A 359 -13.33 -3.18 17.51
N THR A 360 -12.52 -2.36 16.84
CA THR A 360 -11.70 -2.83 15.72
C THR A 360 -10.76 -3.96 16.14
N THR A 361 -10.22 -3.91 17.36
CA THR A 361 -9.36 -4.97 17.90
C THR A 361 -10.18 -6.21 18.25
N SER A 362 -11.32 -6.05 18.93
CA SER A 362 -12.18 -7.18 19.32
C SER A 362 -12.82 -7.89 18.13
N GLU A 363 -13.23 -7.14 17.09
CA GLU A 363 -13.79 -7.71 15.85
C GLU A 363 -12.72 -8.40 14.99
N ALA A 364 -11.47 -7.96 15.05
CA ALA A 364 -10.36 -8.56 14.33
C ALA A 364 -9.89 -9.88 14.95
N HIS A 365 -10.19 -10.13 16.22
CA HIS A 365 -9.77 -11.30 16.99
C HIS A 365 -11.00 -12.00 17.62
N PRO A 366 -11.91 -12.57 16.81
CA PRO A 366 -13.01 -13.39 17.34
C PRO A 366 -12.41 -14.62 18.01
N PHE A 367 -12.92 -14.97 19.20
CA PHE A 367 -12.53 -16.06 20.09
C PHE A 367 -12.34 -17.40 19.40
#